data_809e26a7c2b7248c84eac0578b58bb9e
#
_entry.id   809e26a7c2b7248c84eac0578b58bb9e
#
_cell.length_a   1.000
_cell.length_b   1.000
_cell.length_c   1.000
_cell.angle_alpha   90.00
_cell.angle_beta   90.00
_cell.angle_gamma   90.00
#
_symmetry.space_group_name_H-M   'P 1'
#
loop_
_entity.id
_entity.type
_entity.pdbx_description
1 polymer ?
#
loop_
_entity_poly.entity_id
_entity_poly.type
_entity_poly.pdbx_seq_one_letter_code
_entity_poly.pdbx_strand_id
1 'polypeptide(L)'
;MSGHSKWSSIKHKKAAIDSKRGQLFTKLGRDVMMAARGGGDPEMNAGLRLAIQKAKDANMPNANIDRAVQRGSGGSEADNLEEITYEGYGPGGTAILVDAVTENRNRTAAEIRLAFSRSGGNLAEAGAVGWQFELRGVIAVDATGQDADEIQLAAIE
;
A
#
# COMPACT_ATOMS: atom_id res chain seq x y z
N MET A 1 16.11 8.12 42.45
CA MET A 1 15.57 6.96 41.70
C MET A 1 14.83 7.39 40.45
N SER A 2 15.54 7.80 39.37
CA SER A 2 14.91 8.32 38.16
C SER A 2 15.21 7.52 36.87
N GLY A 3 15.77 6.32 37.00
CA GLY A 3 16.15 5.49 35.83
C GLY A 3 15.01 4.75 35.11
N HIS A 4 13.90 4.48 35.80
CA HIS A 4 12.81 3.68 35.24
C HIS A 4 11.89 4.46 34.25
N SER A 5 11.79 5.76 34.38
CA SER A 5 10.91 6.59 33.52
C SER A 5 11.42 6.70 32.07
N LYS A 6 12.72 6.87 31.88
CA LYS A 6 13.31 7.04 30.54
C LYS A 6 13.29 5.72 29.75
N TRP A 7 13.53 4.59 30.41
CA TRP A 7 13.48 3.27 29.76
C TRP A 7 12.04 2.88 29.38
N SER A 8 11.07 3.16 30.24
CA SER A 8 9.65 2.94 29.96
C SER A 8 9.18 3.75 28.75
N SER A 9 9.52 5.05 28.67
CA SER A 9 9.13 5.89 27.53
C SER A 9 9.79 5.47 26.21
N ILE A 10 11.04 4.99 26.25
CA ILE A 10 11.73 4.43 25.07
C ILE A 10 11.07 3.13 24.63
N LYS A 11 10.70 2.24 25.56
CA LYS A 11 10.02 0.97 25.27
C LYS A 11 8.67 1.21 24.59
N HIS A 12 7.87 2.16 25.07
CA HIS A 12 6.57 2.49 24.46
C HIS A 12 6.72 3.11 23.06
N LYS A 13 7.68 4.01 22.87
CA LYS A 13 7.97 4.58 21.56
C LYS A 13 8.44 3.52 20.56
N LYS A 14 9.34 2.63 21.00
CA LYS A 14 9.80 1.52 20.15
C LYS A 14 8.67 0.58 19.77
N ALA A 15 7.84 0.18 20.74
CA ALA A 15 6.68 -0.69 20.46
C ALA A 15 5.69 -0.06 19.47
N ALA A 16 5.44 1.25 19.54
CA ALA A 16 4.59 1.97 18.58
C ALA A 16 5.19 2.00 17.16
N ILE A 17 6.52 2.20 17.06
CA ILE A 17 7.23 2.18 15.77
C ILE A 17 7.21 0.77 15.19
N ASP A 18 7.51 -0.25 16.00
CA ASP A 18 7.52 -1.65 15.58
C ASP A 18 6.12 -2.11 15.13
N SER A 19 5.06 -1.67 15.80
CA SER A 19 3.68 -1.94 15.42
C SER A 19 3.33 -1.32 14.06
N LYS A 20 3.66 -0.05 13.83
CA LYS A 20 3.45 0.63 12.54
C LYS A 20 4.23 -0.05 11.41
N ARG A 21 5.47 -0.46 11.70
CA ARG A 21 6.31 -1.18 10.73
C ARG A 21 5.72 -2.55 10.41
N GLY A 22 5.19 -3.27 11.40
CA GLY A 22 4.49 -4.54 11.19
C GLY A 22 3.26 -4.39 10.29
N GLN A 23 2.44 -3.36 10.51
CA GLN A 23 1.29 -3.05 9.67
C GLN A 23 1.69 -2.73 8.23
N LEU A 24 2.74 -1.92 8.05
CA LEU A 24 3.28 -1.60 6.72
C LEU A 24 3.77 -2.87 6.00
N PHE A 25 4.52 -3.72 6.68
CA PHE A 25 5.01 -4.97 6.09
C PHE A 25 3.88 -5.94 5.74
N THR A 26 2.81 -5.99 6.53
CA THR A 26 1.63 -6.78 6.21
C THR A 26 0.97 -6.28 4.93
N LYS A 27 0.83 -4.96 4.76
CA LYS A 27 0.29 -4.36 3.55
C LYS A 27 1.16 -4.68 2.33
N LEU A 28 2.46 -4.35 2.40
CA LEU A 28 3.39 -4.60 1.30
C LEU A 28 3.49 -6.10 0.94
N GLY A 29 3.41 -6.99 1.93
CA GLY A 29 3.38 -8.43 1.68
C GLY A 29 2.13 -8.88 0.90
N ARG A 30 0.98 -8.27 1.17
CA ARG A 30 -0.25 -8.52 0.38
C ARG A 30 -0.13 -7.98 -1.04
N ASP A 31 0.43 -6.78 -1.22
CA ASP A 31 0.66 -6.20 -2.55
C ASP A 31 1.58 -7.11 -3.39
N VAL A 32 2.67 -7.62 -2.80
CA VAL A 32 3.57 -8.60 -3.46
C VAL A 32 2.83 -9.89 -3.79
N MET A 33 2.03 -10.43 -2.87
CA MET A 33 1.25 -11.66 -3.06
C MET A 33 0.24 -11.51 -4.20
N MET A 34 -0.47 -10.37 -4.26
CA MET A 34 -1.43 -10.08 -5.34
C MET A 34 -0.73 -9.98 -6.69
N ALA A 35 0.38 -9.24 -6.76
CA ALA A 35 1.16 -9.11 -7.99
C ALA A 35 1.72 -10.47 -8.48
N ALA A 36 2.10 -11.37 -7.56
CA ALA A 36 2.62 -12.70 -7.87
C ALA A 36 1.58 -13.67 -8.47
N ARG A 37 0.27 -13.37 -8.38
CA ARG A 37 -0.80 -14.15 -9.06
C ARG A 37 -0.60 -14.20 -10.57
N GLY A 38 -0.11 -13.12 -11.16
CA GLY A 38 0.19 -13.05 -12.60
C GLY A 38 1.49 -13.75 -13.00
N GLY A 39 2.17 -14.38 -12.05
CA GLY A 39 3.45 -15.08 -12.24
C GLY A 39 4.47 -14.69 -11.18
N GLY A 40 5.18 -15.70 -10.64
CA GLY A 40 6.16 -15.52 -9.53
C GLY A 40 7.54 -15.04 -9.98
N ASP A 41 7.77 -14.85 -11.28
CA ASP A 41 9.03 -14.38 -11.81
C ASP A 41 8.99 -12.85 -12.04
N PRO A 42 9.77 -12.05 -11.29
CA PRO A 42 9.77 -10.59 -11.44
C PRO A 42 10.36 -10.11 -12.77
N GLU A 43 11.14 -10.93 -13.49
CA GLU A 43 11.65 -10.58 -14.82
C GLU A 43 10.51 -10.57 -15.86
N MET A 44 9.55 -11.45 -15.70
CA MET A 44 8.40 -11.62 -16.60
C MET A 44 7.15 -10.86 -16.09
N ASN A 45 7.17 -10.35 -14.85
CA ASN A 45 6.03 -9.67 -14.20
C ASN A 45 6.43 -8.31 -13.68
N ALA A 46 6.17 -7.26 -14.48
CA ALA A 46 6.50 -5.88 -14.13
C ALA A 46 5.79 -5.39 -12.86
N GLY A 47 4.53 -5.82 -12.63
CA GLY A 47 3.78 -5.51 -11.41
C GLY A 47 4.44 -6.10 -10.17
N LEU A 48 4.88 -7.35 -10.25
CA LEU A 48 5.61 -8.02 -9.17
C LEU A 48 6.95 -7.34 -8.90
N ARG A 49 7.69 -7.00 -9.95
CA ARG A 49 8.97 -6.28 -9.82
C ARG A 49 8.78 -4.96 -9.07
N LEU A 50 7.77 -4.18 -9.42
CA LEU A 50 7.46 -2.92 -8.75
C LEU A 50 7.03 -3.13 -7.28
N ALA A 51 6.20 -4.14 -6.99
CA ALA A 51 5.78 -4.46 -5.63
C ALA A 51 6.97 -4.90 -4.75
N ILE A 52 7.88 -5.71 -5.29
CA ILE A 52 9.13 -6.12 -4.62
C ILE A 52 10.00 -4.89 -4.35
N GLN A 53 10.15 -3.99 -5.31
CA GLN A 53 10.95 -2.77 -5.12
C GLN A 53 10.39 -1.91 -3.99
N LYS A 54 9.09 -1.65 -3.98
CA LYS A 54 8.42 -0.92 -2.88
C LYS A 54 8.63 -1.57 -1.51
N ALA A 55 8.60 -2.90 -1.45
CA ALA A 55 8.85 -3.64 -0.21
C ALA A 55 10.31 -3.50 0.26
N LYS A 56 11.28 -3.55 -0.66
CA LYS A 56 12.70 -3.33 -0.39
C LYS A 56 12.98 -1.89 0.08
N ASP A 57 12.39 -0.90 -0.55
CA ASP A 57 12.53 0.52 -0.18
C ASP A 57 11.99 0.79 1.23
N ALA A 58 10.97 0.03 1.66
CA ALA A 58 10.47 0.05 3.04
C ALA A 58 11.33 -0.77 4.02
N ASN A 59 12.45 -1.33 3.59
CA ASN A 59 13.32 -2.22 4.36
C ASN A 59 12.62 -3.51 4.86
N MET A 60 11.72 -4.07 4.05
CA MET A 60 11.14 -5.38 4.32
C MET A 60 12.19 -6.48 4.15
N PRO A 61 12.32 -7.43 5.08
CA PRO A 61 13.27 -8.52 4.94
C PRO A 61 13.00 -9.37 3.70
N ASN A 62 14.04 -9.76 2.96
CA ASN A 62 13.90 -10.58 1.74
C ASN A 62 13.12 -11.86 1.99
N ALA A 63 13.35 -12.55 3.12
CA ALA A 63 12.61 -13.76 3.48
C ALA A 63 11.09 -13.55 3.56
N ASN A 64 10.63 -12.34 3.90
CA ASN A 64 9.20 -12.02 3.91
C ASN A 64 8.68 -11.75 2.49
N ILE A 65 9.50 -11.11 1.65
CA ILE A 65 9.20 -10.89 0.24
C ILE A 65 9.09 -12.23 -0.49
N ASP A 66 10.10 -13.11 -0.35
CA ASP A 66 10.12 -14.42 -0.98
C ASP A 66 8.92 -15.28 -0.58
N ARG A 67 8.56 -15.24 0.71
CA ARG A 67 7.36 -15.94 1.21
C ARG A 67 6.08 -15.40 0.60
N ALA A 68 5.97 -14.08 0.42
CA ALA A 68 4.81 -13.46 -0.21
C ALA A 68 4.72 -13.85 -1.70
N VAL A 69 5.84 -13.87 -2.43
CA VAL A 69 5.90 -14.35 -3.82
C VAL A 69 5.44 -15.81 -3.92
N GLN A 70 6.00 -16.69 -3.08
CA GLN A 70 5.64 -18.12 -3.07
C GLN A 70 4.14 -18.34 -2.79
N ARG A 71 3.57 -17.61 -1.84
CA ARG A 71 2.14 -17.69 -1.53
C ARG A 71 1.28 -17.18 -2.67
N GLY A 72 1.69 -16.11 -3.34
CA GLY A 72 0.95 -15.54 -4.46
C GLY A 72 0.98 -16.44 -5.70
N SER A 73 2.13 -17.03 -6.01
CA SER A 73 2.30 -17.91 -7.17
C SER A 73 1.83 -19.36 -6.93
N GLY A 74 1.66 -19.76 -5.66
CA GLY A 74 1.28 -21.13 -5.27
C GLY A 74 -0.23 -21.42 -5.20
N GLY A 75 -1.09 -20.46 -5.47
CA GLY A 75 -2.52 -20.63 -5.77
C GLY A 75 -3.47 -20.68 -4.57
N SER A 76 -3.16 -21.25 -3.41
CA SER A 76 -4.20 -21.54 -2.41
C SER A 76 -4.50 -20.40 -1.40
N GLU A 77 -3.55 -19.55 -1.06
CA GLU A 77 -3.77 -18.45 -0.11
C GLU A 77 -4.10 -17.13 -0.83
N ALA A 78 -3.55 -16.93 -2.03
CA ALA A 78 -3.85 -15.77 -2.83
C ALA A 78 -5.29 -15.76 -3.35
N ASP A 79 -5.88 -16.94 -3.60
CA ASP A 79 -7.25 -17.07 -4.14
C ASP A 79 -8.32 -16.49 -3.19
N ASN A 80 -8.03 -16.43 -1.89
CA ASN A 80 -8.93 -15.86 -0.90
C ASN A 80 -8.83 -14.34 -0.75
N LEU A 81 -7.85 -13.69 -1.40
CA LEU A 81 -7.70 -12.24 -1.36
C LEU A 81 -8.51 -11.59 -2.48
N GLU A 82 -9.31 -10.60 -2.14
CA GLU A 82 -10.06 -9.76 -3.07
C GLU A 82 -9.51 -8.33 -3.05
N GLU A 83 -9.39 -7.74 -4.23
CA GLU A 83 -9.16 -6.30 -4.37
C GLU A 83 -10.52 -5.60 -4.45
N ILE A 84 -10.72 -4.58 -3.63
CA ILE A 84 -11.96 -3.82 -3.56
C ILE A 84 -11.63 -2.35 -3.47
N THR A 85 -12.22 -1.55 -4.35
CA THR A 85 -12.16 -0.09 -4.26
C THR A 85 -13.39 0.43 -3.53
N TYR A 86 -13.17 1.25 -2.52
CA TYR A 86 -14.21 1.98 -1.80
C TYR A 86 -14.13 3.46 -2.13
N GLU A 87 -15.29 4.07 -2.23
CA GLU A 87 -15.46 5.47 -2.56
C GLU A 87 -16.12 6.22 -1.41
N GLY A 88 -15.75 7.46 -1.19
CA GLY A 88 -16.36 8.24 -0.13
C GLY A 88 -15.95 9.70 -0.14
N TYR A 89 -16.53 10.42 0.80
CA TYR A 89 -16.26 11.83 1.02
C TYR A 89 -15.63 12.03 2.39
N GLY A 90 -14.54 12.76 2.42
CA GLY A 90 -13.92 13.27 3.64
C GLY A 90 -14.53 14.59 4.11
N PRO A 91 -13.99 15.18 5.17
CA PRO A 91 -14.39 16.51 5.64
C PRO A 91 -14.31 17.54 4.51
N GLY A 92 -15.31 18.42 4.45
CA GLY A 92 -15.39 19.43 3.39
C GLY A 92 -15.75 18.92 2.01
N GLY A 93 -16.20 17.67 1.88
CA GLY A 93 -16.59 17.07 0.60
C GLY A 93 -15.42 16.58 -0.26
N THR A 94 -14.25 16.41 0.33
CA THR A 94 -13.06 15.90 -0.37
C THR A 94 -13.33 14.47 -0.88
N ALA A 95 -13.18 14.23 -2.18
CA ALA A 95 -13.29 12.90 -2.76
C ALA A 95 -12.14 12.01 -2.29
N ILE A 96 -12.46 10.79 -1.85
CA ILE A 96 -11.50 9.79 -1.36
C ILE A 96 -11.77 8.46 -2.05
N LEU A 97 -10.73 7.90 -2.68
CA LEU A 97 -10.71 6.56 -3.24
C LEU A 97 -9.81 5.69 -2.37
N VAL A 98 -10.27 4.51 -1.97
CA VAL A 98 -9.53 3.59 -1.10
C VAL A 98 -9.47 2.21 -1.75
N ASP A 99 -8.29 1.82 -2.19
CA ASP A 99 -8.03 0.46 -2.64
C ASP A 99 -7.64 -0.41 -1.45
N ALA A 100 -8.32 -1.53 -1.31
CA ALA A 100 -8.12 -2.48 -0.22
C ALA A 100 -7.95 -3.90 -0.74
N VAL A 101 -7.04 -4.64 -0.14
CA VAL A 101 -6.86 -6.09 -0.34
C VAL A 101 -7.32 -6.81 0.92
N THR A 102 -8.29 -7.71 0.80
CA THR A 102 -8.91 -8.37 1.94
C THR A 102 -9.31 -9.81 1.67
N GLU A 103 -9.33 -10.61 2.72
CA GLU A 103 -9.92 -11.95 2.76
C GLU A 103 -11.39 -11.93 3.20
N ASN A 104 -11.88 -10.78 3.71
CA ASN A 104 -13.23 -10.65 4.23
C ASN A 104 -13.83 -9.28 3.90
N ARG A 105 -14.54 -9.23 2.78
CA ARG A 105 -15.20 -8.05 2.24
C ARG A 105 -16.12 -7.35 3.26
N ASN A 106 -16.92 -8.13 4.00
CA ASN A 106 -17.90 -7.57 4.92
C ASN A 106 -17.24 -6.88 6.12
N ARG A 107 -16.21 -7.51 6.70
CA ARG A 107 -15.42 -6.92 7.79
C ARG A 107 -14.75 -5.63 7.32
N THR A 108 -14.09 -5.67 6.18
CA THR A 108 -13.39 -4.50 5.63
C THR A 108 -14.34 -3.36 5.33
N ALA A 109 -15.50 -3.63 4.72
CA ALA A 109 -16.50 -2.60 4.47
C ALA A 109 -16.99 -1.92 5.76
N ALA A 110 -17.19 -2.70 6.83
CA ALA A 110 -17.59 -2.16 8.13
C ALA A 110 -16.48 -1.29 8.76
N GLU A 111 -15.22 -1.73 8.69
CA GLU A 111 -14.07 -0.99 9.21
C GLU A 111 -13.84 0.31 8.43
N ILE A 112 -13.93 0.27 7.10
CA ILE A 112 -13.80 1.45 6.23
C ILE A 112 -14.93 2.45 6.52
N ARG A 113 -16.19 1.99 6.61
CA ARG A 113 -17.33 2.85 6.96
C ARG A 113 -17.11 3.54 8.31
N LEU A 114 -16.62 2.79 9.28
CA LEU A 114 -16.31 3.32 10.61
C LEU A 114 -15.18 4.36 10.56
N ALA A 115 -14.14 4.12 9.76
CA ALA A 115 -13.03 5.04 9.57
C ALA A 115 -13.49 6.37 8.96
N PHE A 116 -14.30 6.32 7.89
CA PHE A 116 -14.90 7.53 7.31
C PHE A 116 -15.73 8.30 8.33
N SER A 117 -16.66 7.63 9.02
CA SER A 117 -17.54 8.28 9.99
C SER A 117 -16.79 8.93 11.15
N ARG A 118 -15.75 8.27 11.69
CA ARG A 118 -14.91 8.81 12.78
C ARG A 118 -14.08 10.01 12.35
N SER A 119 -13.77 10.11 11.06
CA SER A 119 -12.98 11.21 10.48
C SER A 119 -13.86 12.35 9.96
N GLY A 120 -15.15 12.36 10.25
CA GLY A 120 -16.08 13.41 9.80
C GLY A 120 -16.46 13.31 8.32
N GLY A 121 -16.25 12.15 7.70
CA GLY A 121 -16.64 11.82 6.34
C GLY A 121 -17.74 10.76 6.27
N ASN A 122 -18.01 10.28 5.07
CA ASN A 122 -18.96 9.18 4.83
C ASN A 122 -18.49 8.28 3.67
N LEU A 123 -18.69 6.98 3.84
CA LEU A 123 -18.56 6.02 2.76
C LEU A 123 -19.76 6.18 1.81
N ALA A 124 -19.49 6.26 0.52
CA ALA A 124 -20.46 6.39 -0.55
C ALA A 124 -20.64 5.08 -1.33
N GLU A 125 -21.55 5.09 -2.30
CA GLU A 125 -21.70 3.99 -3.25
C GLU A 125 -20.63 4.03 -4.34
N ALA A 126 -20.40 2.89 -5.00
CA ALA A 126 -19.50 2.80 -6.12
C ALA A 126 -19.91 3.76 -7.26
N GLY A 127 -18.94 4.48 -7.82
CA GLY A 127 -19.15 5.50 -8.85
C GLY A 127 -19.42 6.91 -8.30
N ALA A 128 -19.46 7.10 -6.98
CA ALA A 128 -19.73 8.42 -6.39
C ALA A 128 -18.59 9.43 -6.62
N VAL A 129 -17.34 8.98 -6.59
CA VAL A 129 -16.16 9.84 -6.73
C VAL A 129 -15.12 9.30 -7.72
N GLY A 130 -15.19 8.02 -8.10
CA GLY A 130 -14.20 7.36 -8.95
C GLY A 130 -13.95 8.08 -10.28
N TRP A 131 -14.97 8.71 -10.84
CA TRP A 131 -14.89 9.51 -12.08
C TRP A 131 -13.97 10.75 -11.97
N GLN A 132 -13.62 11.17 -10.75
CA GLN A 132 -12.69 12.29 -10.49
C GLN A 132 -11.22 11.86 -10.52
N PHE A 133 -10.95 10.55 -10.57
CA PHE A 133 -9.60 10.00 -10.49
C PHE A 133 -9.20 9.38 -11.83
N GLU A 134 -7.95 9.55 -12.18
CA GLU A 134 -7.33 8.91 -13.33
C GLU A 134 -6.07 8.18 -12.89
N LEU A 135 -5.95 6.91 -13.30
CA LEU A 135 -4.74 6.14 -13.02
C LEU A 135 -3.60 6.63 -13.93
N ARG A 136 -2.55 7.15 -13.32
CA ARG A 136 -1.36 7.64 -14.01
C ARG A 136 -0.08 7.06 -13.41
N GLY A 137 0.90 6.80 -14.26
CA GLY A 137 2.28 6.56 -13.83
C GLY A 137 2.93 7.88 -13.42
N VAL A 138 3.71 7.84 -12.35
CA VAL A 138 4.53 8.98 -11.91
C VAL A 138 5.99 8.54 -11.86
N ILE A 139 6.83 9.26 -12.60
CA ILE A 139 8.27 9.06 -12.59
C ILE A 139 8.90 10.32 -11.98
N ALA A 140 9.62 10.14 -10.88
CA ALA A 140 10.41 11.20 -10.28
C ALA A 140 11.86 11.10 -10.75
N VAL A 141 12.37 12.18 -11.33
CA VAL A 141 13.74 12.26 -11.83
C VAL A 141 14.46 13.37 -11.06
N ASP A 142 15.69 13.08 -10.60
CA ASP A 142 16.56 14.12 -10.05
C ASP A 142 17.08 15.00 -11.19
N ALA A 143 16.57 16.22 -11.27
CA ALA A 143 16.91 17.20 -12.30
C ALA A 143 18.06 18.15 -11.87
N THR A 144 18.75 17.87 -10.77
CA THR A 144 19.83 18.74 -10.27
C THR A 144 20.93 18.90 -11.31
N GLY A 145 21.04 20.11 -11.87
CA GLY A 145 22.06 20.44 -12.89
C GLY A 145 21.76 19.94 -14.31
N GLN A 146 20.54 19.49 -14.58
CA GLN A 146 20.08 19.03 -15.88
C GLN A 146 19.02 20.00 -16.47
N ASP A 147 18.91 20.04 -17.80
CA ASP A 147 17.88 20.79 -18.46
C ASP A 147 16.52 20.03 -18.40
N ALA A 148 15.47 20.74 -18.00
CA ALA A 148 14.14 20.14 -17.85
C ALA A 148 13.57 19.64 -19.20
N ASP A 149 13.88 20.33 -20.32
CA ASP A 149 13.41 19.97 -21.64
C ASP A 149 14.11 18.69 -22.15
N GLU A 150 15.39 18.52 -21.86
CA GLU A 150 16.14 17.29 -22.19
C GLU A 150 15.58 16.08 -21.42
N ILE A 151 15.24 16.26 -20.13
CA ILE A 151 14.62 15.20 -19.32
C ILE A 151 13.26 14.82 -19.86
N GLN A 152 12.43 15.80 -20.27
CA GLN A 152 11.12 15.53 -20.84
C GLN A 152 11.23 14.77 -22.18
N LEU A 153 12.17 15.12 -23.03
CA LEU A 153 12.43 14.40 -24.28
C LEU A 153 12.83 12.94 -24.02
N ALA A 154 13.75 12.71 -23.10
CA ALA A 154 14.19 11.37 -22.74
C ALA A 154 13.08 10.50 -22.08
N ALA A 155 12.06 11.13 -21.49
CA ALA A 155 10.93 10.40 -20.88
C ALA A 155 9.85 10.01 -21.93
N ILE A 156 9.90 10.55 -23.15
CA ILE A 156 8.97 10.26 -24.25
C ILE A 156 9.47 9.11 -25.14
N GLU A 157 10.79 8.88 -25.21
CA GLU A 157 11.42 7.77 -25.91
C GLU A 157 11.36 6.45 -25.13
#